data_c7008e168115976f38273fbbab44d9a2
#
_entry.id   c7008e168115976f38273fbbab44d9a2
#
_cell.length_a   1.000
_cell.length_b   1.000
_cell.length_c   1.000
_cell.angle_alpha   90.00
_cell.angle_beta   90.00
_cell.angle_gamma   90.00
#
_symmetry.space_group_name_H-M   'P 1'
#
loop_
_entity.id
_entity.type
_entity.pdbx_description
1 polymer ?
#
loop_
_entity_poly.entity_id
_entity_poly.type
_entity_poly.pdbx_seq_one_letter_code
_entity_poly.pdbx_strand_id
1 'polypeptide(L)'
;MSITVIDYGSGNLKSAAKALEAAANNINLNLKVVVTSDPKIIKESKKIILPGQGSFRDCYLGIKKISGLEDALNEFVLVKKKPIFGICVGMQLFAKIGYESQETKGFGWLDATVKKINNINKTLKLPHMGWNQIEFKKDCALFFGLENKSHMYFVHSYELTTKQKDCVVATTNYGNQIIVAISKDNIFGTQFHPEKSQKNGLKILENFLKWEL
;
A
#
# COMPACT_ATOMS: atom_id res chain seq x y z
N MET A 1 -17.83 -8.60 9.27
CA MET A 1 -16.62 -7.71 9.35
C MET A 1 -16.80 -6.56 8.37
N SER A 2 -16.30 -5.33 8.67
CA SER A 2 -16.28 -4.23 7.68
C SER A 2 -14.86 -3.79 7.42
N ILE A 3 -14.55 -3.54 6.15
CA ILE A 3 -13.29 -2.93 5.70
C ILE A 3 -13.60 -1.70 4.85
N THR A 4 -12.81 -0.67 5.01
CA THR A 4 -13.01 0.58 4.26
C THR A 4 -11.89 0.77 3.25
N VAL A 5 -12.28 1.03 2.00
CA VAL A 5 -11.41 1.53 0.94
C VAL A 5 -11.57 3.04 0.91
N ILE A 6 -10.47 3.76 1.13
CA ILE A 6 -10.50 5.23 1.23
C ILE A 6 -10.66 5.84 -0.16
N ASP A 7 -11.71 6.64 -0.32
CA ASP A 7 -11.95 7.43 -1.52
C ASP A 7 -11.53 8.90 -1.27
N TYR A 8 -10.42 9.29 -1.85
CA TYR A 8 -9.93 10.67 -1.81
C TYR A 8 -9.70 11.25 -3.21
N GLY A 9 -10.41 10.67 -4.19
CA GLY A 9 -10.34 11.08 -5.60
C GLY A 9 -9.16 10.47 -6.37
N SER A 10 -8.47 9.46 -5.81
CA SER A 10 -7.38 8.76 -6.47
C SER A 10 -7.39 7.26 -6.16
N GLY A 11 -6.81 6.48 -7.06
CA GLY A 11 -6.72 5.03 -6.93
C GLY A 11 -7.80 4.28 -7.69
N ASN A 12 -7.52 2.99 -7.95
CA ASN A 12 -8.48 2.10 -8.61
C ASN A 12 -9.44 1.48 -7.58
N LEU A 13 -10.35 2.31 -7.05
CA LEU A 13 -11.24 1.96 -5.95
C LEU A 13 -12.10 0.73 -6.25
N LYS A 14 -12.67 0.67 -7.47
CA LYS A 14 -13.53 -0.45 -7.89
C LYS A 14 -12.76 -1.77 -7.95
N SER A 15 -11.54 -1.76 -8.48
CA SER A 15 -10.71 -2.97 -8.55
C SER A 15 -10.26 -3.42 -7.16
N ALA A 16 -9.88 -2.48 -6.29
CA ALA A 16 -9.52 -2.80 -4.91
C ALA A 16 -10.70 -3.40 -4.14
N ALA A 17 -11.90 -2.81 -4.25
CA ALA A 17 -13.12 -3.32 -3.61
C ALA A 17 -13.48 -4.73 -4.12
N LYS A 18 -13.52 -4.93 -5.43
CA LYS A 18 -13.82 -6.25 -6.03
C LYS A 18 -12.78 -7.31 -5.65
N ALA A 19 -11.49 -6.96 -5.60
CA ALA A 19 -10.45 -7.89 -5.19
C ALA A 19 -10.58 -8.28 -3.69
N LEU A 20 -10.98 -7.36 -2.83
CA LEU A 20 -11.29 -7.65 -1.43
C LEU A 20 -12.51 -8.55 -1.26
N GLU A 21 -13.57 -8.31 -2.04
CA GLU A 21 -14.76 -9.16 -2.06
C GLU A 21 -14.42 -10.58 -2.52
N ALA A 22 -13.62 -10.70 -3.59
CA ALA A 22 -13.14 -11.99 -4.09
C ALA A 22 -12.27 -12.71 -3.04
N ALA A 23 -11.34 -12.01 -2.41
CA ALA A 23 -10.50 -12.56 -1.35
C ALA A 23 -11.33 -13.02 -0.14
N ALA A 24 -12.36 -12.27 0.25
CA ALA A 24 -13.26 -12.64 1.32
C ALA A 24 -14.06 -13.90 0.98
N ASN A 25 -14.57 -14.00 -0.25
CA ASN A 25 -15.29 -15.18 -0.72
C ASN A 25 -14.40 -16.43 -0.71
N ASN A 26 -13.15 -16.33 -1.14
CA ASN A 26 -12.20 -17.46 -1.12
C ASN A 26 -11.97 -18.04 0.27
N ILE A 27 -12.12 -17.23 1.32
CA ILE A 27 -11.91 -17.64 2.71
C ILE A 27 -13.24 -17.77 3.51
N ASN A 28 -14.38 -17.74 2.82
CA ASN A 28 -15.73 -17.79 3.41
C ASN A 28 -15.95 -16.73 4.50
N LEU A 29 -15.40 -15.54 4.32
CA LEU A 29 -15.54 -14.44 5.26
C LEU A 29 -16.70 -13.53 4.84
N ASN A 30 -17.71 -13.38 5.71
CA ASN A 30 -18.76 -12.39 5.50
C ASN A 30 -18.20 -10.98 5.71
N LEU A 31 -17.87 -10.30 4.59
CA LEU A 31 -17.22 -9.00 4.55
C LEU A 31 -18.13 -7.96 3.90
N LYS A 32 -18.28 -6.82 4.57
CA LYS A 32 -18.83 -5.60 3.97
C LYS A 32 -17.67 -4.68 3.55
N VAL A 33 -17.48 -4.49 2.26
CA VAL A 33 -16.53 -3.49 1.71
C VAL A 33 -17.28 -2.15 1.57
N VAL A 34 -16.72 -1.09 2.15
CA VAL A 34 -17.27 0.27 2.09
C VAL A 34 -16.25 1.17 1.42
N VAL A 35 -16.63 1.79 0.31
CA VAL A 35 -15.80 2.82 -0.37
C VAL A 35 -16.32 4.17 0.08
N THR A 36 -15.51 4.94 0.79
CA THR A 36 -15.94 6.22 1.36
C THR A 36 -14.78 7.15 1.70
N SER A 37 -15.09 8.43 1.76
CA SER A 37 -14.24 9.50 2.31
C SER A 37 -14.72 10.01 3.67
N ASP A 38 -15.83 9.46 4.22
CA ASP A 38 -16.42 9.95 5.47
C ASP A 38 -15.53 9.60 6.66
N PRO A 39 -14.98 10.62 7.38
CA PRO A 39 -14.10 10.39 8.53
C PRO A 39 -14.75 9.60 9.66
N LYS A 40 -16.08 9.69 9.83
CA LYS A 40 -16.81 8.95 10.88
C LYS A 40 -16.80 7.45 10.58
N ILE A 41 -17.11 7.07 9.35
CA ILE A 41 -17.10 5.67 8.91
C ILE A 41 -15.68 5.09 9.00
N ILE A 42 -14.67 5.89 8.62
CA ILE A 42 -13.27 5.50 8.65
C ILE A 42 -12.82 5.17 10.09
N LYS A 43 -13.15 6.00 11.06
CA LYS A 43 -12.81 5.78 12.48
C LYS A 43 -13.43 4.49 13.05
N GLU A 44 -14.61 4.10 12.56
CA GLU A 44 -15.34 2.91 13.02
C GLU A 44 -14.92 1.62 12.27
N SER A 45 -14.18 1.74 11.19
CA SER A 45 -13.72 0.59 10.39
C SER A 45 -12.86 -0.36 11.22
N LYS A 46 -12.88 -1.64 10.88
CA LYS A 46 -11.97 -2.63 11.47
C LYS A 46 -10.60 -2.59 10.78
N LYS A 47 -10.59 -2.46 9.47
CA LYS A 47 -9.38 -2.39 8.63
C LYS A 47 -9.58 -1.35 7.53
N ILE A 48 -8.48 -0.80 7.03
CA ILE A 48 -8.49 0.19 5.96
C ILE A 48 -7.57 -0.26 4.83
N ILE A 49 -8.03 -0.05 3.59
CA ILE A 49 -7.19 0.00 2.39
C ILE A 49 -7.02 1.46 1.98
N LEU A 50 -5.79 1.89 1.78
CA LEU A 50 -5.44 3.17 1.20
C LEU A 50 -4.84 2.94 -0.19
N PRO A 51 -5.65 2.91 -1.26
CA PRO A 51 -5.12 2.82 -2.62
C PRO A 51 -4.53 4.17 -3.02
N GLY A 52 -3.64 4.18 -4.00
CA GLY A 52 -3.11 5.42 -4.56
C GLY A 52 -2.67 5.24 -5.99
N GLN A 53 -3.00 6.22 -6.85
CA GLN A 53 -2.61 6.27 -8.25
C GLN A 53 -2.36 7.72 -8.66
N GLY A 54 -1.35 7.94 -9.51
CA GLY A 54 -0.93 9.28 -9.90
C GLY A 54 0.29 9.74 -9.11
N SER A 55 0.43 11.05 -8.87
CA SER A 55 1.59 11.59 -8.16
C SER A 55 1.42 11.52 -6.64
N PHE A 56 2.54 11.43 -5.93
CA PHE A 56 2.59 11.50 -4.47
C PHE A 56 1.87 12.75 -3.95
N ARG A 57 2.16 13.91 -4.57
CA ARG A 57 1.60 15.20 -4.18
C ARG A 57 0.09 15.24 -4.36
N ASP A 58 -0.41 14.81 -5.51
CA ASP A 58 -1.84 14.88 -5.81
C ASP A 58 -2.64 13.95 -4.89
N CYS A 59 -2.10 12.77 -4.59
CA CYS A 59 -2.69 11.85 -3.62
C CYS A 59 -2.76 12.47 -2.22
N TYR A 60 -1.66 13.07 -1.73
CA TYR A 60 -1.66 13.71 -0.41
C TYR A 60 -2.60 14.90 -0.34
N LEU A 61 -2.61 15.76 -1.38
CA LEU A 61 -3.52 16.90 -1.46
C LEU A 61 -4.99 16.46 -1.59
N GLY A 62 -5.26 15.36 -2.27
CA GLY A 62 -6.61 14.77 -2.32
C GLY A 62 -7.13 14.44 -0.92
N ILE A 63 -6.29 13.83 -0.08
CA ILE A 63 -6.63 13.55 1.32
C ILE A 63 -6.83 14.85 2.11
N LYS A 64 -5.93 15.82 1.97
CA LYS A 64 -6.00 17.10 2.68
C LYS A 64 -7.24 17.95 2.32
N LYS A 65 -7.76 17.84 1.12
CA LYS A 65 -8.97 18.56 0.67
C LYS A 65 -10.24 18.11 1.39
N ILE A 66 -10.24 16.88 1.91
CA ILE A 66 -11.41 16.33 2.60
C ILE A 66 -11.31 16.63 4.10
N SER A 67 -12.20 17.48 4.59
CA SER A 67 -12.18 17.92 5.99
C SER A 67 -12.22 16.73 6.96
N GLY A 68 -11.23 16.67 7.87
CA GLY A 68 -11.12 15.65 8.91
C GLY A 68 -10.64 14.27 8.43
N LEU A 69 -10.37 14.06 7.13
CA LEU A 69 -9.93 12.76 6.62
C LEU A 69 -8.53 12.39 7.12
N GLU A 70 -7.57 13.33 7.04
CA GLU A 70 -6.21 13.09 7.53
C GLU A 70 -6.19 12.80 9.04
N ASP A 71 -6.97 13.57 9.83
CA ASP A 71 -7.07 13.36 11.27
C ASP A 71 -7.69 11.99 11.59
N ALA A 72 -8.71 11.58 10.85
CA ALA A 72 -9.34 10.27 11.00
C ALA A 72 -8.35 9.12 10.70
N LEU A 73 -7.54 9.27 9.65
CA LEU A 73 -6.50 8.29 9.30
C LEU A 73 -5.39 8.25 10.36
N ASN A 74 -4.93 9.41 10.84
CA ASN A 74 -3.94 9.47 11.92
C ASN A 74 -4.47 8.86 13.22
N GLU A 75 -5.71 9.15 13.61
CA GLU A 75 -6.35 8.53 14.78
C GLU A 75 -6.45 7.02 14.62
N PHE A 76 -6.87 6.54 13.43
CA PHE A 76 -7.01 5.12 13.13
C PHE A 76 -5.68 4.37 13.24
N VAL A 77 -4.61 4.94 12.67
CA VAL A 77 -3.31 4.28 12.56
C VAL A 77 -2.48 4.44 13.83
N LEU A 78 -2.37 5.66 14.35
CA LEU A 78 -1.42 5.97 15.42
C LEU A 78 -2.01 5.79 16.82
N VAL A 79 -3.32 6.08 16.99
CA VAL A 79 -3.97 6.03 18.31
C VAL A 79 -4.67 4.69 18.49
N LYS A 80 -5.56 4.32 17.57
CA LYS A 80 -6.32 3.06 17.64
C LYS A 80 -5.51 1.84 17.20
N LYS A 81 -4.37 2.05 16.56
CA LYS A 81 -3.45 1.01 16.04
C LYS A 81 -4.17 -0.09 15.25
N LYS A 82 -5.16 0.30 14.47
CA LYS A 82 -5.92 -0.63 13.63
C LYS A 82 -5.21 -0.89 12.30
N PRO A 83 -5.38 -2.08 11.69
CA PRO A 83 -4.68 -2.47 10.47
C PRO A 83 -4.97 -1.57 9.28
N ILE A 84 -3.92 -1.07 8.64
CA ILE A 84 -3.98 -0.32 7.38
C ILE A 84 -3.10 -0.98 6.33
N PHE A 85 -3.58 -1.04 5.08
CA PHE A 85 -2.84 -1.51 3.94
C PHE A 85 -2.78 -0.42 2.85
N GLY A 86 -1.57 0.10 2.59
CA GLY A 86 -1.30 1.05 1.51
C GLY A 86 -0.90 0.36 0.21
N ILE A 87 -1.55 0.70 -0.89
CA ILE A 87 -1.27 0.13 -2.22
C ILE A 87 -0.64 1.19 -3.12
N CYS A 88 0.52 0.90 -3.69
CA CYS A 88 1.28 1.74 -4.60
C CYS A 88 1.56 3.12 -3.99
N VAL A 89 1.02 4.23 -4.51
CA VAL A 89 1.18 5.56 -3.91
C VAL A 89 0.62 5.58 -2.48
N GLY A 90 -0.42 4.80 -2.18
CA GLY A 90 -0.94 4.67 -0.81
C GLY A 90 0.11 4.18 0.20
N MET A 91 0.99 3.24 -0.18
CA MET A 91 2.16 2.87 0.63
C MET A 91 3.16 4.01 0.72
N GLN A 92 3.42 4.70 -0.39
CA GLN A 92 4.37 5.80 -0.43
C GLN A 92 3.98 6.95 0.51
N LEU A 93 2.69 7.24 0.63
CA LEU A 93 2.17 8.28 1.53
C LEU A 93 2.49 8.05 3.02
N PHE A 94 2.86 6.84 3.42
CA PHE A 94 3.31 6.55 4.80
C PHE A 94 4.67 7.18 5.13
N ALA A 95 5.47 7.54 4.11
CA ALA A 95 6.74 8.21 4.27
C ALA A 95 6.58 9.63 4.85
N LYS A 96 7.67 10.19 5.36
CA LYS A 96 7.72 11.59 5.82
C LYS A 96 7.63 12.57 4.66
N ILE A 97 8.35 12.28 3.56
CA ILE A 97 8.54 13.22 2.44
C ILE A 97 8.58 12.44 1.13
N GLY A 98 7.92 12.96 0.11
CA GLY A 98 8.06 12.57 -1.29
C GLY A 98 8.75 13.68 -2.11
N TYR A 99 9.68 13.27 -2.98
CA TYR A 99 10.44 14.15 -3.88
C TYR A 99 10.01 13.96 -5.34
N GLU A 100 8.71 13.96 -5.59
CA GLU A 100 8.14 13.96 -6.94
C GLU A 100 7.79 15.37 -7.35
N SER A 101 8.46 15.89 -8.38
CA SER A 101 8.36 17.28 -8.87
C SER A 101 8.81 18.34 -7.86
N GLN A 102 8.36 18.26 -6.63
CA GLN A 102 8.74 19.11 -5.49
C GLN A 102 8.69 18.31 -4.19
N GLU A 103 9.30 18.86 -3.16
CA GLU A 103 9.20 18.29 -1.82
C GLU A 103 7.76 18.40 -1.30
N THR A 104 7.20 17.26 -0.90
CA THR A 104 5.84 17.17 -0.38
C THR A 104 5.83 16.31 0.88
N LYS A 105 5.18 16.78 1.94
CA LYS A 105 4.97 15.99 3.16
C LYS A 105 4.06 14.80 2.87
N GLY A 106 4.34 13.68 3.54
CA GLY A 106 3.43 12.54 3.67
C GLY A 106 2.90 12.44 5.10
N PHE A 107 2.34 11.29 5.46
CA PHE A 107 1.84 11.06 6.82
C PHE A 107 2.96 10.98 7.88
N GLY A 108 4.18 10.59 7.50
CA GLY A 108 5.29 10.43 8.43
C GLY A 108 5.16 9.25 9.39
N TRP A 109 4.30 8.28 9.10
CA TRP A 109 4.16 7.06 9.92
C TRP A 109 5.40 6.17 9.86
N LEU A 110 6.17 6.30 8.77
CA LEU A 110 7.46 5.65 8.60
C LEU A 110 8.57 6.68 8.43
N ASP A 111 9.73 6.41 9.02
CA ASP A 111 10.96 7.18 8.76
C ASP A 111 11.52 6.80 7.39
N ALA A 112 10.85 7.27 6.37
CA ALA A 112 11.10 6.96 4.98
C ALA A 112 10.94 8.19 4.10
N THR A 113 11.51 8.13 2.90
CA THR A 113 11.31 9.11 1.84
C THR A 113 10.93 8.41 0.55
N VAL A 114 10.27 9.12 -0.35
CA VAL A 114 9.95 8.63 -1.69
C VAL A 114 10.75 9.41 -2.71
N LYS A 115 11.50 8.69 -3.55
CA LYS A 115 12.40 9.26 -4.55
C LYS A 115 12.20 8.57 -5.90
N LYS A 116 12.60 9.25 -6.98
CA LYS A 116 12.62 8.63 -8.30
C LYS A 116 13.57 7.43 -8.29
N ILE A 117 13.14 6.33 -8.92
CA ILE A 117 13.97 5.13 -9.08
C ILE A 117 15.29 5.53 -9.75
N ASN A 118 16.38 5.15 -9.11
CA ASN A 118 17.71 5.44 -9.63
C ASN A 118 18.03 4.51 -10.79
N ASN A 119 18.01 5.03 -11.99
CA ASN A 119 18.38 4.32 -13.22
C ASN A 119 19.82 4.66 -13.61
N ILE A 120 20.79 4.12 -12.87
CA ILE A 120 22.22 4.42 -12.98
C ILE A 120 22.70 4.26 -14.42
N ASN A 121 22.25 3.24 -15.11
CA ASN A 121 22.75 2.90 -16.46
C ASN A 121 21.86 3.43 -17.59
N LYS A 122 20.78 4.15 -17.30
CA LYS A 122 19.78 4.62 -18.27
C LYS A 122 19.22 3.53 -19.21
N THR A 123 19.43 2.26 -18.87
CA THR A 123 19.03 1.11 -19.67
C THR A 123 17.60 0.65 -19.38
N LEU A 124 17.08 1.03 -18.23
CA LEU A 124 15.76 0.63 -17.80
C LEU A 124 14.73 1.70 -18.18
N LYS A 125 13.58 1.24 -18.65
CA LYS A 125 12.45 2.12 -18.91
C LYS A 125 11.76 2.52 -17.61
N LEU A 126 11.39 3.77 -17.46
CA LEU A 126 10.49 4.22 -16.40
C LEU A 126 9.16 4.65 -17.02
N PRO A 127 8.03 4.27 -16.43
CA PRO A 127 7.88 3.54 -15.17
C PRO A 127 8.34 2.07 -15.23
N HIS A 128 8.73 1.49 -14.09
CA HIS A 128 8.76 0.06 -13.86
C HIS A 128 7.34 -0.46 -14.04
N MET A 129 7.03 -1.02 -15.18
CA MET A 129 5.68 -1.45 -15.58
C MET A 129 5.70 -2.90 -16.03
N GLY A 130 4.81 -3.70 -15.46
CA GLY A 130 4.63 -5.09 -15.78
C GLY A 130 4.84 -6.03 -14.61
N TRP A 131 5.06 -7.31 -14.92
CA TRP A 131 5.25 -8.36 -13.95
C TRP A 131 6.72 -8.47 -13.55
N ASN A 132 6.98 -8.51 -12.24
CA ASN A 132 8.32 -8.74 -11.71
C ASN A 132 8.23 -9.59 -10.43
N GLN A 133 9.32 -10.28 -10.11
CA GLN A 133 9.43 -11.13 -8.94
C GLN A 133 9.66 -10.30 -7.69
N ILE A 134 9.06 -10.71 -6.56
CA ILE A 134 9.36 -10.14 -5.25
C ILE A 134 10.23 -11.12 -4.44
N GLU A 135 11.23 -10.60 -3.76
CA GLU A 135 12.10 -11.37 -2.87
C GLU A 135 11.76 -11.04 -1.42
N PHE A 136 11.40 -12.06 -0.65
CA PHE A 136 11.13 -11.90 0.77
C PHE A 136 12.44 -11.64 1.53
N LYS A 137 12.41 -10.67 2.42
CA LYS A 137 13.57 -10.31 3.28
C LYS A 137 13.43 -10.85 4.70
N LYS A 138 12.22 -11.14 5.11
CA LYS A 138 11.88 -11.79 6.38
C LYS A 138 10.47 -12.39 6.31
N ASP A 139 10.16 -13.20 7.28
CA ASP A 139 8.81 -13.72 7.45
C ASP A 139 7.81 -12.58 7.67
N CYS A 140 6.68 -12.68 7.00
CA CYS A 140 5.59 -11.73 7.10
C CYS A 140 4.26 -12.47 6.95
N ALA A 141 3.36 -12.28 7.91
CA ALA A 141 2.05 -12.93 7.90
C ALA A 141 1.26 -12.66 6.61
N LEU A 142 1.48 -11.48 5.98
CA LEU A 142 0.80 -11.11 4.73
C LEU A 142 1.28 -11.93 3.52
N PHE A 143 2.44 -12.60 3.63
CA PHE A 143 3.00 -13.46 2.58
C PHE A 143 2.78 -14.96 2.85
N PHE A 144 2.03 -15.30 3.90
CA PHE A 144 1.75 -16.70 4.20
C PHE A 144 1.09 -17.42 3.01
N GLY A 145 1.66 -18.57 2.62
CA GLY A 145 1.20 -19.36 1.48
C GLY A 145 1.60 -18.81 0.10
N LEU A 146 2.48 -17.80 0.05
CA LEU A 146 3.15 -17.38 -1.18
C LEU A 146 4.56 -17.94 -1.24
N GLU A 147 5.01 -18.24 -2.45
CA GLU A 147 6.39 -18.62 -2.70
C GLU A 147 7.29 -17.40 -2.84
N ASN A 148 8.52 -17.48 -2.36
CA ASN A 148 9.53 -16.48 -2.65
C ASN A 148 9.75 -16.41 -4.17
N LYS A 149 9.96 -15.20 -4.71
CA LYS A 149 10.01 -14.90 -6.15
C LYS A 149 8.65 -15.02 -6.88
N SER A 150 7.55 -14.99 -6.14
CA SER A 150 6.22 -14.79 -6.73
C SER A 150 6.17 -13.52 -7.59
N HIS A 151 5.50 -13.60 -8.73
CA HIS A 151 5.33 -12.45 -9.63
C HIS A 151 4.17 -11.58 -9.18
N MET A 152 4.43 -10.26 -9.17
CA MET A 152 3.45 -9.21 -8.89
C MET A 152 3.44 -8.17 -10.01
N TYR A 153 2.36 -7.44 -10.14
CA TYR A 153 2.19 -6.40 -11.16
C TYR A 153 2.59 -5.02 -10.61
N PHE A 154 3.48 -4.34 -11.32
CA PHE A 154 4.03 -3.04 -10.99
C PHE A 154 3.66 -1.98 -12.01
N VAL A 155 3.52 -0.73 -11.58
CA VAL A 155 3.51 0.46 -12.42
C VAL A 155 3.90 1.67 -11.57
N HIS A 156 5.21 1.98 -11.51
CA HIS A 156 5.70 3.10 -10.71
C HIS A 156 7.05 3.61 -11.22
N SER A 157 7.31 4.91 -11.03
CA SER A 157 8.59 5.57 -11.33
C SER A 157 9.33 6.01 -10.08
N TYR A 158 8.67 5.96 -8.92
CA TYR A 158 9.21 6.38 -7.63
C TYR A 158 9.20 5.20 -6.68
N GLU A 159 10.14 5.18 -5.75
CA GLU A 159 10.33 4.14 -4.76
C GLU A 159 10.41 4.71 -3.35
N LEU A 160 9.91 3.95 -2.37
CA LEU A 160 10.12 4.24 -0.96
C LEU A 160 11.52 3.82 -0.55
N THR A 161 12.22 4.69 0.15
CA THR A 161 13.56 4.43 0.70
C THR A 161 13.56 4.70 2.20
N THR A 162 14.20 3.82 2.98
CA THR A 162 14.33 3.96 4.43
C THR A 162 15.62 3.36 4.95
N LYS A 163 16.09 3.88 6.09
CA LYS A 163 17.17 3.29 6.88
C LYS A 163 16.64 2.23 7.87
N GLN A 164 15.34 2.20 8.13
CA GLN A 164 14.68 1.23 9.01
C GLN A 164 14.52 -0.11 8.30
N LYS A 165 15.56 -0.94 8.32
CA LYS A 165 15.56 -2.25 7.63
C LYS A 165 14.56 -3.25 8.23
N ASP A 166 14.21 -3.06 9.48
CA ASP A 166 13.24 -3.87 10.23
C ASP A 166 11.82 -3.80 9.69
N CYS A 167 11.44 -2.72 9.00
CA CYS A 167 10.12 -2.63 8.36
C CYS A 167 10.07 -3.19 6.94
N VAL A 168 11.22 -3.49 6.30
CA VAL A 168 11.26 -3.99 4.92
C VAL A 168 11.00 -5.49 4.90
N VAL A 169 9.92 -5.91 4.23
CA VAL A 169 9.54 -7.33 4.16
C VAL A 169 9.74 -7.94 2.77
N ALA A 170 9.76 -7.14 1.71
CA ALA A 170 10.11 -7.62 0.37
C ALA A 170 10.77 -6.53 -0.48
N THR A 171 11.61 -6.98 -1.41
CA THR A 171 12.25 -6.16 -2.45
C THR A 171 12.04 -6.77 -3.82
N THR A 172 12.36 -6.03 -4.87
CA THR A 172 12.50 -6.54 -6.24
C THR A 172 13.78 -6.00 -6.87
N ASN A 173 14.28 -6.68 -7.87
CA ASN A 173 15.39 -6.17 -8.68
C ASN A 173 14.85 -5.44 -9.91
N TYR A 174 15.15 -4.16 -10.02
CA TYR A 174 14.91 -3.36 -11.24
C TYR A 174 16.09 -2.41 -11.46
N GLY A 175 17.22 -2.98 -11.90
CA GLY A 175 18.52 -2.32 -11.96
C GLY A 175 19.19 -2.14 -10.60
N ASN A 176 18.40 -1.88 -9.59
CA ASN A 176 18.77 -1.85 -8.18
C ASN A 176 17.76 -2.67 -7.36
N GLN A 177 18.10 -2.94 -6.11
CA GLN A 177 17.16 -3.49 -5.13
C GLN A 177 16.17 -2.40 -4.70
N ILE A 178 14.91 -2.55 -5.07
CA ILE A 178 13.81 -1.63 -4.73
C ILE A 178 12.97 -2.22 -3.61
N ILE A 179 12.62 -1.43 -2.60
CA ILE A 179 11.68 -1.83 -1.56
C ILE A 179 10.27 -1.87 -2.17
N VAL A 180 9.63 -3.04 -2.10
CA VAL A 180 8.31 -3.25 -2.69
C VAL A 180 7.25 -3.70 -1.72
N ALA A 181 7.63 -4.02 -0.49
CA ALA A 181 6.67 -4.19 0.60
C ALA A 181 7.30 -3.84 1.95
N ILE A 182 6.49 -3.22 2.79
CA ILE A 182 6.84 -2.85 4.16
C ILE A 182 5.78 -3.38 5.13
N SER A 183 6.22 -3.71 6.33
CA SER A 183 5.34 -4.08 7.45
C SER A 183 5.93 -3.55 8.75
N LYS A 184 5.16 -2.78 9.49
CA LYS A 184 5.53 -2.27 10.81
C LYS A 184 4.29 -2.11 11.67
N ASP A 185 4.27 -2.81 12.81
CA ASP A 185 3.13 -2.80 13.72
C ASP A 185 1.81 -3.11 12.97
N ASN A 186 0.88 -2.16 12.94
CA ASN A 186 -0.41 -2.23 12.25
C ASN A 186 -0.38 -1.71 10.80
N ILE A 187 0.78 -1.33 10.30
CA ILE A 187 0.96 -0.75 8.96
C ILE A 187 1.53 -1.80 8.02
N PHE A 188 0.87 -2.03 6.89
CA PHE A 188 1.37 -2.82 5.78
C PHE A 188 1.23 -2.04 4.48
N GLY A 189 2.18 -2.19 3.58
CA GLY A 189 2.12 -1.54 2.28
C GLY A 189 2.87 -2.30 1.20
N THR A 190 2.38 -2.18 -0.04
CA THR A 190 3.01 -2.73 -1.24
C THR A 190 3.16 -1.69 -2.32
N GLN A 191 4.29 -1.73 -3.04
CA GLN A 191 4.50 -0.91 -4.24
C GLN A 191 3.79 -1.51 -5.45
N PHE A 192 3.63 -2.83 -5.49
CA PHE A 192 2.84 -3.52 -6.50
C PHE A 192 1.35 -3.43 -6.19
N HIS A 193 0.55 -3.78 -7.19
CA HIS A 193 -0.90 -3.78 -7.15
C HIS A 193 -1.44 -5.19 -6.88
N PRO A 194 -1.81 -5.57 -5.65
CA PRO A 194 -2.35 -6.89 -5.37
C PRO A 194 -3.66 -7.14 -6.14
N GLU A 195 -4.49 -6.11 -6.33
CA GLU A 195 -5.74 -6.18 -7.09
C GLU A 195 -5.54 -6.46 -8.60
N LYS A 196 -4.27 -6.35 -9.09
CA LYS A 196 -3.87 -6.67 -10.47
C LYS A 196 -2.93 -7.88 -10.54
N SER A 197 -2.57 -8.47 -9.41
CA SER A 197 -1.56 -9.54 -9.30
C SER A 197 -2.15 -10.95 -9.26
N GLN A 198 -3.35 -11.13 -9.81
CA GLN A 198 -4.04 -12.42 -9.94
C GLN A 198 -4.09 -13.19 -8.61
N LYS A 199 -3.86 -14.52 -8.63
CA LYS A 199 -3.91 -15.39 -7.45
C LYS A 199 -2.95 -14.96 -6.33
N ASN A 200 -1.75 -14.50 -6.69
CA ASN A 200 -0.75 -14.08 -5.69
C ASN A 200 -1.20 -12.80 -4.96
N GLY A 201 -1.77 -11.86 -5.69
CA GLY A 201 -2.33 -10.65 -5.11
C GLY A 201 -3.56 -10.92 -4.24
N LEU A 202 -4.46 -11.79 -4.69
CA LEU A 202 -5.62 -12.23 -3.89
C LEU A 202 -5.16 -12.89 -2.60
N LYS A 203 -4.10 -13.71 -2.62
CA LYS A 203 -3.54 -14.34 -1.43
C LYS A 203 -3.08 -13.33 -0.38
N ILE A 204 -2.43 -12.24 -0.81
CA ILE A 204 -2.04 -11.15 0.11
C ILE A 204 -3.28 -10.48 0.73
N LEU A 205 -4.33 -10.25 -0.07
CA LEU A 205 -5.57 -9.67 0.42
C LEU A 205 -6.29 -10.61 1.40
N GLU A 206 -6.33 -11.92 1.12
CA GLU A 206 -6.85 -12.94 2.03
C GLU A 206 -6.11 -12.90 3.38
N ASN A 207 -4.77 -12.84 3.34
CA ASN A 207 -3.95 -12.76 4.53
C ASN A 207 -4.19 -11.46 5.29
N PHE A 208 -4.33 -10.31 4.58
CA PHE A 208 -4.69 -9.05 5.22
C PHE A 208 -6.06 -9.10 5.90
N LEU A 209 -7.04 -9.75 5.28
CA LEU A 209 -8.36 -9.92 5.90
C LEU A 209 -8.29 -10.74 7.20
N LYS A 210 -7.40 -11.73 7.27
CA LYS A 210 -7.16 -12.57 8.46
C LYS A 210 -6.18 -11.95 9.47
N TRP A 211 -5.42 -10.94 9.06
CA TRP A 211 -4.38 -10.38 9.89
C TRP A 211 -4.96 -9.73 11.14
N GLU A 212 -4.61 -10.24 12.29
CA GLU A 212 -4.90 -9.71 13.63
C GLU A 212 -3.59 -9.24 14.27
N LEU A 213 -3.69 -8.21 15.13
CA LEU A 213 -2.56 -7.56 15.81
C LEU A 213 -2.44 -8.03 17.24
#